data_461f343b8c3ebf88ef84b56f9197db8f
#
_entry.id   461f343b8c3ebf88ef84b56f9197db8f
#
_cell.length_a   1.000
_cell.length_b   1.000
_cell.length_c   1.000
_cell.angle_alpha   90.00
_cell.angle_beta   90.00
_cell.angle_gamma   90.00
#
_symmetry.space_group_name_H-M   'P 1'
#
loop_
_entity.id
_entity.type
_entity.pdbx_description
1 polymer ?
#
loop_
_entity_poly.entity_id
_entity_poly.type
_entity_poly.pdbx_seq_one_letter_code
_entity_poly.pdbx_strand_id
1 'polypeptide(L)'
;MENAALLKAIIENAIDGIITIDERGRIETINPSACSLFQYSPEEVIGKNVHVLMPSPDRENHDSYISRYQQTHIPHIIGIGREVAGMKKDGSIFPFRLGVSEVQFSGRKIYTGFIHDLSREKEAEEKLKEYTLRLEDQVEERTQSLKETVHALELAKEEVSQSLEKEKELSNLKSRFVSMASHEFRTPLSSIQLSAVLIEKYAQQQDEANMRKHISKIKNSVNNLTSILNDFLSLERLEAGKVQPVYVPFDVVHFGEEITEEMQLVAKQNQNIVFQHTGTGSMVELDQALLKNCIINLIGNAIKYSGENTFIEFNTELKPKELIITVKDNGIGIPDDDQKHLFEAFFRAHNTGNIPGTGLGLNIVTRYASLMHGTINFHSKVNQGTSFTISFPLYENNTDH
;
A
#
# COMPACT_ATOMS: atom_id res chain seq x y z
N MET A 1 -32.24 6.18 84.79
CA MET A 1 -32.94 5.04 84.06
C MET A 1 -32.97 5.32 82.56
N GLU A 2 -33.15 6.54 82.07
CA GLU A 2 -33.32 6.92 80.71
C GLU A 2 -32.00 6.71 79.83
N ASN A 3 -30.84 7.09 80.42
CA ASN A 3 -29.53 6.89 79.72
C ASN A 3 -29.18 5.39 79.56
N ALA A 4 -29.55 4.51 80.46
CA ALA A 4 -29.28 3.09 80.31
C ALA A 4 -30.19 2.44 79.26
N ALA A 5 -31.45 2.90 79.12
CA ALA A 5 -32.35 2.45 78.06
C ALA A 5 -31.86 2.92 76.66
N LEU A 6 -31.35 4.16 76.54
CA LEU A 6 -30.79 4.71 75.30
C LEU A 6 -29.56 3.95 74.89
N LEU A 7 -28.62 3.70 75.80
CA LEU A 7 -27.37 2.98 75.51
C LEU A 7 -27.66 1.56 75.03
N LYS A 8 -28.61 0.88 75.68
CA LYS A 8 -29.08 -0.45 75.29
C LYS A 8 -29.66 -0.42 73.86
N ALA A 9 -30.51 0.56 73.57
CA ALA A 9 -31.10 0.70 72.22
C ALA A 9 -30.04 0.95 71.15
N ILE A 10 -28.98 1.73 71.43
CA ILE A 10 -27.88 1.97 70.51
C ILE A 10 -27.12 0.67 70.23
N ILE A 11 -26.80 -0.11 71.22
CA ILE A 11 -26.09 -1.39 71.09
C ILE A 11 -26.92 -2.43 70.32
N GLU A 12 -28.21 -2.52 70.68
CA GLU A 12 -29.15 -3.48 70.07
C GLU A 12 -29.42 -3.19 68.58
N ASN A 13 -29.37 -1.92 68.15
CA ASN A 13 -29.62 -1.51 66.79
C ASN A 13 -28.30 -1.19 66.00
N ALA A 14 -27.15 -1.42 66.59
CA ALA A 14 -25.91 -1.25 65.90
C ALA A 14 -25.78 -2.21 64.73
N ILE A 15 -25.32 -1.71 63.53
CA ILE A 15 -25.08 -2.53 62.34
C ILE A 15 -23.93 -3.49 62.57
N ASP A 16 -22.87 -3.01 63.23
CA ASP A 16 -21.72 -3.81 63.59
C ASP A 16 -22.00 -4.74 64.76
N GLY A 17 -21.35 -5.89 64.75
CA GLY A 17 -21.36 -6.80 65.90
C GLY A 17 -20.63 -6.17 67.08
N ILE A 18 -21.23 -6.22 68.26
CA ILE A 18 -20.61 -5.74 69.50
C ILE A 18 -20.59 -6.90 70.50
N ILE A 19 -19.42 -7.22 71.02
CA ILE A 19 -19.20 -8.27 72.00
C ILE A 19 -18.39 -7.70 73.17
N THR A 20 -18.80 -7.90 74.37
CA THR A 20 -17.96 -7.57 75.54
C THR A 20 -17.51 -8.86 76.21
N ILE A 21 -16.24 -8.83 76.65
CA ILE A 21 -15.60 -9.96 77.35
C ILE A 21 -14.95 -9.49 78.67
N ASP A 22 -14.90 -10.41 79.65
CA ASP A 22 -14.17 -10.19 80.89
C ASP A 22 -12.66 -10.34 80.75
N GLU A 23 -11.91 -10.15 81.83
CA GLU A 23 -10.41 -10.27 81.86
C GLU A 23 -9.93 -11.69 81.49
N ARG A 24 -10.76 -12.69 81.53
CA ARG A 24 -10.49 -14.10 81.21
C ARG A 24 -10.96 -14.49 79.79
N GLY A 25 -11.42 -13.49 78.97
CA GLY A 25 -11.94 -13.73 77.65
C GLY A 25 -13.37 -14.31 77.59
N ARG A 26 -14.12 -14.33 78.72
CA ARG A 26 -15.49 -14.83 78.72
C ARG A 26 -16.46 -13.77 78.23
N ILE A 27 -17.37 -14.15 77.36
CA ILE A 27 -18.39 -13.28 76.80
C ILE A 27 -19.35 -12.88 77.88
N GLU A 28 -19.47 -11.56 78.10
CA GLU A 28 -20.47 -10.98 79.03
C GLU A 28 -21.73 -10.53 78.32
N THR A 29 -21.54 -9.84 77.15
CA THR A 29 -22.67 -9.43 76.31
C THR A 29 -22.35 -9.64 74.83
N ILE A 30 -23.41 -9.84 74.07
CA ILE A 30 -23.34 -9.94 72.60
C ILE A 30 -24.61 -9.26 72.06
N ASN A 31 -24.43 -8.35 71.04
CA ASN A 31 -25.58 -7.69 70.45
C ASN A 31 -26.23 -8.55 69.32
N PRO A 32 -27.49 -8.21 68.90
CA PRO A 32 -28.15 -8.97 67.83
C PRO A 32 -27.40 -9.09 66.54
N SER A 33 -26.65 -8.05 66.14
CA SER A 33 -25.81 -8.09 64.93
C SER A 33 -24.70 -9.13 65.03
N ALA A 34 -23.97 -9.20 66.17
CA ALA A 34 -22.93 -10.22 66.37
C ALA A 34 -23.56 -11.62 66.45
N CYS A 35 -24.75 -11.76 67.10
CA CYS A 35 -25.47 -13.05 67.08
C CYS A 35 -25.80 -13.51 65.67
N SER A 36 -26.25 -12.61 64.79
CA SER A 36 -26.58 -12.92 63.41
C SER A 36 -25.32 -13.27 62.60
N LEU A 37 -24.23 -12.52 62.79
CA LEU A 37 -22.95 -12.75 62.11
C LEU A 37 -22.36 -14.13 62.45
N PHE A 38 -22.31 -14.47 63.73
CA PHE A 38 -21.73 -15.72 64.19
C PHE A 38 -22.70 -16.88 64.25
N GLN A 39 -24.00 -16.66 64.02
CA GLN A 39 -25.10 -17.65 64.05
C GLN A 39 -25.31 -18.30 65.42
N TYR A 40 -24.99 -17.60 66.49
CA TYR A 40 -25.25 -18.05 67.87
C TYR A 40 -26.33 -17.24 68.53
N SER A 41 -27.12 -17.89 69.44
CA SER A 41 -27.97 -17.14 70.33
C SER A 41 -27.16 -16.64 71.56
N PRO A 42 -27.56 -15.55 72.20
CA PRO A 42 -26.85 -15.08 73.41
C PRO A 42 -26.69 -16.15 74.51
N GLU A 43 -27.70 -16.98 74.72
CA GLU A 43 -27.66 -18.06 75.70
C GLU A 43 -26.62 -19.14 75.44
N GLU A 44 -26.23 -19.30 74.14
CA GLU A 44 -25.24 -20.29 73.74
C GLU A 44 -23.82 -19.81 73.96
N VAL A 45 -23.53 -18.51 73.99
CA VAL A 45 -22.17 -17.96 74.05
C VAL A 45 -21.85 -17.17 75.29
N ILE A 46 -22.83 -16.58 75.97
CA ILE A 46 -22.60 -15.86 77.21
C ILE A 46 -21.98 -16.79 78.25
N GLY A 47 -20.92 -16.34 78.91
CA GLY A 47 -20.13 -17.11 79.86
C GLY A 47 -19.14 -18.08 79.28
N LYS A 48 -19.19 -18.34 77.95
CA LYS A 48 -18.11 -19.09 77.19
C LYS A 48 -16.98 -18.16 76.82
N ASN A 49 -15.80 -18.80 76.63
CA ASN A 49 -14.66 -18.03 76.11
C ASN A 49 -14.86 -17.65 74.65
N VAL A 50 -14.52 -16.38 74.31
CA VAL A 50 -14.70 -15.79 72.97
C VAL A 50 -13.95 -16.53 71.86
N HIS A 51 -12.95 -17.34 72.21
CA HIS A 51 -12.23 -18.16 71.25
C HIS A 51 -13.15 -19.14 70.47
N VAL A 52 -14.35 -19.40 70.93
CA VAL A 52 -15.34 -20.22 70.21
C VAL A 52 -15.74 -19.60 68.86
N LEU A 53 -15.59 -18.30 68.73
CA LEU A 53 -15.93 -17.52 67.54
C LEU A 53 -14.74 -17.40 66.57
N MET A 54 -13.60 -18.11 66.83
CA MET A 54 -12.36 -17.98 66.09
C MET A 54 -11.96 -19.33 65.44
N PRO A 55 -11.45 -19.30 64.22
CA PRO A 55 -10.82 -20.47 63.62
C PRO A 55 -9.42 -20.74 64.25
N SER A 56 -8.89 -21.95 64.10
CA SER A 56 -7.48 -22.23 64.36
C SER A 56 -6.57 -21.47 63.37
N PRO A 57 -5.39 -20.92 63.73
CA PRO A 57 -4.72 -21.09 65.05
C PRO A 57 -5.09 -19.99 66.09
N ASP A 58 -5.89 -18.99 65.74
CA ASP A 58 -6.21 -17.86 66.65
C ASP A 58 -7.01 -18.36 67.87
N ARG A 59 -7.86 -19.36 67.65
CA ARG A 59 -8.62 -20.02 68.74
C ARG A 59 -7.76 -20.52 69.88
N GLU A 60 -6.61 -21.12 69.56
CA GLU A 60 -5.71 -21.75 70.52
C GLU A 60 -4.81 -20.70 71.23
N ASN A 61 -4.55 -19.60 70.54
CA ASN A 61 -3.61 -18.58 70.98
C ASN A 61 -4.28 -17.39 71.70
N HIS A 62 -5.63 -17.28 71.64
CA HIS A 62 -6.32 -16.07 72.07
C HIS A 62 -6.09 -15.71 73.54
N ASP A 63 -6.11 -16.72 74.44
CA ASP A 63 -5.87 -16.48 75.88
C ASP A 63 -4.46 -15.98 76.15
N SER A 64 -3.48 -16.39 75.32
CA SER A 64 -2.11 -15.91 75.40
C SER A 64 -2.03 -14.46 74.93
N TYR A 65 -2.84 -14.04 73.95
CA TYR A 65 -2.90 -12.65 73.51
C TYR A 65 -3.43 -11.73 74.58
N ILE A 66 -4.50 -12.11 75.27
CA ILE A 66 -5.03 -11.35 76.43
C ILE A 66 -4.02 -11.28 77.55
N SER A 67 -3.41 -12.39 77.94
CA SER A 67 -2.39 -12.43 79.02
C SER A 67 -1.16 -11.58 78.72
N ARG A 68 -0.70 -11.60 77.47
CA ARG A 68 0.44 -10.79 77.02
C ARG A 68 0.10 -9.28 77.11
N TYR A 69 -1.10 -8.89 76.64
CA TYR A 69 -1.52 -7.50 76.71
C TYR A 69 -1.65 -7.02 78.18
N GLN A 70 -2.21 -7.85 79.05
CA GLN A 70 -2.36 -7.52 80.48
C GLN A 70 -0.98 -7.32 81.17
N GLN A 71 0.08 -8.01 80.72
CA GLN A 71 1.45 -7.87 81.25
C GLN A 71 2.21 -6.74 80.63
N THR A 72 2.09 -6.50 79.31
CA THR A 72 2.94 -5.58 78.57
C THR A 72 2.31 -4.23 78.33
N HIS A 73 0.98 -4.15 78.33
CA HIS A 73 0.17 -2.96 77.95
C HIS A 73 0.49 -2.48 76.54
N ILE A 74 1.13 -3.31 75.70
CA ILE A 74 1.41 -2.96 74.29
C ILE A 74 0.26 -3.45 73.44
N PRO A 75 -0.51 -2.52 72.80
CA PRO A 75 -1.66 -2.89 72.04
C PRO A 75 -1.23 -3.48 70.67
N HIS A 76 -1.77 -4.63 70.31
CA HIS A 76 -1.62 -5.24 68.96
C HIS A 76 -2.91 -5.06 68.15
N ILE A 77 -4.08 -4.97 68.77
CA ILE A 77 -5.39 -4.84 68.15
C ILE A 77 -6.14 -3.68 68.79
N ILE A 78 -5.91 -3.43 70.08
CA ILE A 78 -6.64 -2.41 70.84
C ILE A 78 -6.34 -1.02 70.27
N GLY A 79 -7.37 -0.32 69.81
CA GLY A 79 -7.26 1.05 69.27
C GLY A 79 -6.80 1.17 67.80
N ILE A 80 -6.35 0.09 67.15
CA ILE A 80 -5.81 0.12 65.76
C ILE A 80 -6.78 -0.53 64.74
N GLY A 81 -7.51 -1.53 65.16
CA GLY A 81 -8.35 -2.38 64.28
C GLY A 81 -7.51 -3.31 63.40
N ARG A 82 -7.98 -4.54 63.20
CA ARG A 82 -7.31 -5.53 62.38
C ARG A 82 -8.32 -6.38 61.59
N GLU A 83 -7.98 -6.74 60.36
CA GLU A 83 -8.73 -7.77 59.64
C GLU A 83 -8.38 -9.15 60.20
N VAL A 84 -9.38 -9.91 60.57
CA VAL A 84 -9.28 -11.25 61.14
C VAL A 84 -10.38 -12.15 60.59
N ALA A 85 -10.25 -13.44 60.79
CA ALA A 85 -11.24 -14.42 60.40
C ALA A 85 -12.13 -14.80 61.59
N GLY A 86 -13.44 -14.83 61.39
CA GLY A 86 -14.44 -15.35 62.33
C GLY A 86 -14.93 -16.72 61.88
N MET A 87 -15.28 -17.55 62.85
CA MET A 87 -15.93 -18.82 62.59
C MET A 87 -17.35 -18.83 63.09
N LYS A 88 -18.29 -19.07 62.19
CA LYS A 88 -19.71 -19.19 62.50
C LYS A 88 -20.03 -20.55 63.15
N LYS A 89 -21.22 -20.67 63.69
CA LYS A 89 -21.70 -21.92 64.35
C LYS A 89 -21.68 -23.13 63.39
N ASP A 90 -21.97 -22.89 62.11
CA ASP A 90 -21.94 -23.93 61.06
C ASP A 90 -20.52 -24.35 60.62
N GLY A 91 -19.48 -23.70 61.16
CA GLY A 91 -18.09 -23.93 60.82
C GLY A 91 -17.60 -23.07 59.65
N SER A 92 -18.43 -22.29 58.97
CA SER A 92 -18.01 -21.37 57.90
C SER A 92 -17.20 -20.22 58.48
N ILE A 93 -16.18 -19.82 57.68
CA ILE A 93 -15.25 -18.73 58.03
C ILE A 93 -15.63 -17.49 57.24
N PHE A 94 -15.60 -16.33 57.88
CA PHE A 94 -15.83 -15.04 57.21
C PHE A 94 -14.82 -13.99 57.68
N PRO A 95 -14.40 -13.10 56.79
CA PRO A 95 -13.49 -12.00 57.14
C PRO A 95 -14.25 -10.86 57.82
N PHE A 96 -13.67 -10.32 58.89
CA PHE A 96 -14.22 -9.13 59.52
C PHE A 96 -13.10 -8.22 60.05
N ARG A 97 -13.39 -6.94 60.23
CA ARG A 97 -12.52 -5.99 60.91
C ARG A 97 -12.88 -5.96 62.40
N LEU A 98 -11.91 -6.31 63.21
CA LEU A 98 -12.01 -6.27 64.65
C LEU A 98 -11.39 -5.00 65.21
N GLY A 99 -12.17 -4.17 65.86
CA GLY A 99 -11.72 -3.09 66.73
C GLY A 99 -11.91 -3.51 68.18
N VAL A 100 -10.92 -3.34 69.04
CA VAL A 100 -11.04 -3.65 70.47
C VAL A 100 -10.77 -2.41 71.29
N SER A 101 -11.61 -2.15 72.31
CA SER A 101 -11.37 -1.13 73.32
C SER A 101 -11.40 -1.74 74.71
N GLU A 102 -10.54 -1.20 75.62
CA GLU A 102 -10.56 -1.52 77.06
C GLU A 102 -11.39 -0.48 77.80
N VAL A 103 -12.30 -0.93 78.62
CA VAL A 103 -13.13 -0.07 79.46
C VAL A 103 -13.03 -0.55 80.95
N GLN A 104 -12.77 0.38 81.84
CA GLN A 104 -12.76 0.07 83.22
C GLN A 104 -14.15 0.35 83.84
N PHE A 105 -14.80 -0.67 84.35
CA PHE A 105 -16.17 -0.55 84.90
C PHE A 105 -16.29 -1.30 86.25
N SER A 106 -16.78 -0.55 87.26
CA SER A 106 -16.96 -1.09 88.62
C SER A 106 -15.73 -1.83 89.22
N GLY A 107 -14.49 -1.30 88.89
CA GLY A 107 -13.22 -1.81 89.42
C GLY A 107 -12.71 -3.05 88.71
N ARG A 108 -13.32 -3.44 87.61
CA ARG A 108 -12.83 -4.53 86.69
C ARG A 108 -12.66 -4.04 85.31
N LYS A 109 -11.80 -4.70 84.50
CA LYS A 109 -11.56 -4.45 83.10
C LYS A 109 -12.54 -5.25 82.26
N ILE A 110 -13.12 -4.58 81.28
CA ILE A 110 -13.95 -5.15 80.21
C ILE A 110 -13.35 -4.80 78.85
N TYR A 111 -13.28 -5.76 77.98
CA TYR A 111 -12.87 -5.52 76.58
C TYR A 111 -14.09 -5.57 75.69
N THR A 112 -14.26 -4.52 74.86
CA THR A 112 -15.34 -4.44 73.89
C THR A 112 -14.78 -4.61 72.48
N GLY A 113 -15.23 -5.65 71.79
CA GLY A 113 -14.96 -5.92 70.40
C GLY A 113 -16.03 -5.39 69.48
N PHE A 114 -15.64 -4.60 68.47
CA PHE A 114 -16.50 -4.14 67.38
C PHE A 114 -16.14 -4.96 66.12
N ILE A 115 -17.16 -5.56 65.51
CA ILE A 115 -17.01 -6.56 64.45
C ILE A 115 -17.75 -6.06 63.21
N HIS A 116 -16.98 -5.62 62.23
CA HIS A 116 -17.50 -5.18 60.95
C HIS A 116 -17.27 -6.27 59.88
N ASP A 117 -18.37 -6.82 59.32
CA ASP A 117 -18.31 -7.87 58.31
C ASP A 117 -17.74 -7.34 56.97
N LEU A 118 -16.68 -7.95 56.48
CA LEU A 118 -16.02 -7.60 55.22
C LEU A 118 -16.37 -8.52 54.07
N SER A 119 -17.34 -9.43 54.25
CA SER A 119 -17.63 -10.46 53.22
C SER A 119 -18.06 -9.84 51.89
N ARG A 120 -18.94 -8.80 51.94
CA ARG A 120 -19.43 -8.12 50.73
C ARG A 120 -18.35 -7.32 50.04
N GLU A 121 -17.49 -6.64 50.81
CA GLU A 121 -16.37 -5.87 50.29
C GLU A 121 -15.35 -6.78 49.57
N LYS A 122 -15.00 -7.92 50.20
CA LYS A 122 -14.08 -8.88 49.60
C LYS A 122 -14.66 -9.54 48.35
N GLU A 123 -15.95 -9.92 48.36
CA GLU A 123 -16.61 -10.43 47.15
C GLU A 123 -16.62 -9.40 45.99
N ALA A 124 -16.90 -8.12 46.31
CA ALA A 124 -16.88 -7.07 45.31
C ALA A 124 -15.47 -6.81 44.74
N GLU A 125 -14.45 -6.82 45.61
CA GLU A 125 -13.05 -6.66 45.22
C GLU A 125 -12.62 -7.79 44.29
N GLU A 126 -12.97 -9.04 44.62
CA GLU A 126 -12.62 -10.21 43.81
C GLU A 126 -13.29 -10.17 42.43
N LYS A 127 -14.60 -9.84 42.39
CA LYS A 127 -15.32 -9.64 41.13
C LYS A 127 -14.72 -8.52 40.28
N LEU A 128 -14.38 -7.39 40.90
CA LEU A 128 -13.77 -6.27 40.21
C LEU A 128 -12.43 -6.68 39.58
N LYS A 129 -11.62 -7.44 40.32
CA LYS A 129 -10.34 -7.97 39.82
C LYS A 129 -10.54 -8.91 38.62
N GLU A 130 -11.54 -9.80 38.71
CA GLU A 130 -11.88 -10.69 37.59
C GLU A 130 -12.31 -9.91 36.34
N TYR A 131 -13.20 -8.91 36.53
CA TYR A 131 -13.66 -8.05 35.44
C TYR A 131 -12.50 -7.26 34.82
N THR A 132 -11.57 -6.75 35.62
CA THR A 132 -10.40 -6.01 35.12
C THR A 132 -9.54 -6.88 34.25
N LEU A 133 -9.17 -8.07 34.71
CA LEU A 133 -8.38 -9.03 33.91
C LEU A 133 -9.06 -9.37 32.58
N ARG A 134 -10.37 -9.64 32.64
CA ARG A 134 -11.14 -9.96 31.43
C ARG A 134 -11.19 -8.79 30.45
N LEU A 135 -11.30 -7.55 30.95
CA LEU A 135 -11.30 -6.36 30.10
C LEU A 135 -9.90 -6.12 29.48
N GLU A 136 -8.83 -6.35 30.23
CA GLU A 136 -7.47 -6.25 29.73
C GLU A 136 -7.24 -7.22 28.56
N ASP A 137 -7.64 -8.49 28.71
CA ASP A 137 -7.54 -9.49 27.64
C ASP A 137 -8.35 -9.07 26.39
N GLN A 138 -9.57 -8.58 26.59
CA GLN A 138 -10.42 -8.12 25.47
C GLN A 138 -9.82 -6.89 24.76
N VAL A 139 -9.22 -5.97 25.51
CA VAL A 139 -8.56 -4.79 24.94
C VAL A 139 -7.35 -5.22 24.12
N GLU A 140 -6.55 -6.15 24.62
CA GLU A 140 -5.37 -6.66 23.90
C GLU A 140 -5.78 -7.36 22.59
N GLU A 141 -6.77 -8.27 22.63
CA GLU A 141 -7.29 -8.97 21.46
C GLU A 141 -7.83 -8.00 20.40
N ARG A 142 -8.66 -7.02 20.85
CA ARG A 142 -9.21 -6.02 19.91
C ARG A 142 -8.12 -5.11 19.33
N THR A 143 -7.12 -4.75 20.15
CA THR A 143 -6.02 -3.91 19.71
C THR A 143 -5.19 -4.62 18.63
N GLN A 144 -4.93 -5.91 18.83
CA GLN A 144 -4.22 -6.73 17.84
C GLN A 144 -5.01 -6.86 16.54
N SER A 145 -6.30 -7.20 16.63
CA SER A 145 -7.19 -7.31 15.45
C SER A 145 -7.31 -5.97 14.69
N LEU A 146 -7.36 -4.86 15.42
CA LEU A 146 -7.39 -3.52 14.81
C LEU A 146 -6.09 -3.22 14.06
N LYS A 147 -4.92 -3.54 14.63
CA LYS A 147 -3.62 -3.37 13.96
C LYS A 147 -3.55 -4.15 12.65
N GLU A 148 -4.00 -5.41 12.67
CA GLU A 148 -4.02 -6.25 11.47
C GLU A 148 -4.94 -5.68 10.39
N THR A 149 -6.12 -5.20 10.79
CA THR A 149 -7.09 -4.58 9.88
C THR A 149 -6.55 -3.28 9.27
N VAL A 150 -5.90 -2.43 10.08
CA VAL A 150 -5.27 -1.18 9.61
C VAL A 150 -4.16 -1.50 8.60
N HIS A 151 -3.30 -2.47 8.90
CA HIS A 151 -2.23 -2.87 7.98
C HIS A 151 -2.78 -3.41 6.64
N ALA A 152 -3.80 -4.27 6.68
CA ALA A 152 -4.46 -4.75 5.47
C ALA A 152 -5.10 -3.63 4.64
N LEU A 153 -5.70 -2.64 5.32
CA LEU A 153 -6.30 -1.47 4.68
C LEU A 153 -5.25 -0.58 4.01
N GLU A 154 -4.09 -0.40 4.63
CA GLU A 154 -2.98 0.37 4.06
C GLU A 154 -2.44 -0.28 2.78
N LEU A 155 -2.25 -1.60 2.78
CA LEU A 155 -1.84 -2.35 1.59
C LEU A 155 -2.87 -2.24 0.46
N ALA A 156 -4.15 -2.43 0.75
CA ALA A 156 -5.21 -2.31 -0.24
C ALA A 156 -5.32 -0.88 -0.80
N LYS A 157 -5.14 0.14 0.05
CA LYS A 157 -5.11 1.54 -0.37
C LYS A 157 -3.97 1.82 -1.35
N GLU A 158 -2.78 1.29 -1.07
CA GLU A 158 -1.61 1.46 -1.95
C GLU A 158 -1.85 0.81 -3.32
N GLU A 159 -2.40 -0.41 -3.34
CA GLU A 159 -2.73 -1.13 -4.59
C GLU A 159 -3.76 -0.36 -5.43
N VAL A 160 -4.82 0.15 -4.79
CA VAL A 160 -5.84 0.98 -5.46
C VAL A 160 -5.25 2.29 -5.99
N SER A 161 -4.35 2.92 -5.23
CA SER A 161 -3.68 4.16 -5.65
C SER A 161 -2.83 3.95 -6.91
N GLN A 162 -2.04 2.86 -6.95
CA GLN A 162 -1.22 2.50 -8.11
C GLN A 162 -2.08 2.16 -9.34
N SER A 163 -3.20 1.45 -9.12
CA SER A 163 -4.14 1.14 -10.20
C SER A 163 -4.80 2.39 -10.77
N LEU A 164 -5.20 3.33 -9.90
CA LEU A 164 -5.80 4.60 -10.30
C LEU A 164 -4.83 5.47 -11.09
N GLU A 165 -3.54 5.51 -10.70
CA GLU A 165 -2.51 6.25 -11.42
C GLU A 165 -2.33 5.70 -12.85
N LYS A 166 -2.23 4.37 -12.99
CA LYS A 166 -2.18 3.71 -14.31
C LYS A 166 -3.41 4.00 -15.17
N GLU A 167 -4.61 3.99 -14.57
CA GLU A 167 -5.84 4.31 -15.28
C GLU A 167 -5.87 5.76 -15.76
N LYS A 168 -5.39 6.70 -14.93
CA LYS A 168 -5.26 8.12 -15.31
C LYS A 168 -4.27 8.32 -16.46
N GLU A 169 -3.12 7.66 -16.41
CA GLU A 169 -2.13 7.69 -17.49
C GLU A 169 -2.74 7.19 -18.80
N LEU A 170 -3.41 6.04 -18.78
CA LEU A 170 -4.11 5.48 -19.93
C LEU A 170 -5.21 6.42 -20.46
N SER A 171 -6.01 7.00 -19.56
CA SER A 171 -7.06 7.95 -19.92
C SER A 171 -6.50 9.21 -20.58
N ASN A 172 -5.41 9.74 -20.05
CA ASN A 172 -4.72 10.89 -20.62
C ASN A 172 -4.13 10.57 -22.00
N LEU A 173 -3.55 9.40 -22.15
CA LEU A 173 -2.99 8.91 -23.41
C LEU A 173 -4.09 8.76 -24.45
N LYS A 174 -5.23 8.17 -24.07
CA LYS A 174 -6.43 8.04 -24.92
C LYS A 174 -6.99 9.39 -25.34
N SER A 175 -7.03 10.37 -24.44
CA SER A 175 -7.53 11.73 -24.74
C SER A 175 -6.60 12.47 -25.70
N ARG A 176 -5.28 12.41 -25.51
CA ARG A 176 -4.28 12.94 -26.45
C ARG A 176 -4.38 12.25 -27.80
N PHE A 177 -4.56 10.94 -27.82
CA PHE A 177 -4.79 10.14 -29.02
C PHE A 177 -5.96 10.66 -29.84
N VAL A 178 -7.16 10.78 -29.25
CA VAL A 178 -8.37 11.23 -29.95
C VAL A 178 -8.22 12.65 -30.51
N SER A 179 -7.63 13.55 -29.73
CA SER A 179 -7.39 14.94 -30.15
C SER A 179 -6.44 15.03 -31.35
N MET A 180 -5.33 14.30 -31.26
CA MET A 180 -4.29 14.33 -32.30
C MET A 180 -4.76 13.59 -33.56
N ALA A 181 -5.39 12.40 -33.42
CA ALA A 181 -5.95 11.67 -34.55
C ALA A 181 -6.94 12.55 -35.33
N SER A 182 -7.80 13.29 -34.64
CA SER A 182 -8.76 14.21 -35.26
C SER A 182 -8.08 15.31 -36.06
N HIS A 183 -6.96 15.85 -35.56
CA HIS A 183 -6.20 16.90 -36.27
C HIS A 183 -5.45 16.31 -37.46
N GLU A 184 -4.71 15.22 -37.28
CA GLU A 184 -3.89 14.60 -38.32
C GLU A 184 -4.72 13.95 -39.44
N PHE A 185 -5.99 13.56 -39.20
CA PHE A 185 -6.92 13.11 -40.23
C PHE A 185 -7.57 14.30 -40.97
N ARG A 186 -7.88 15.42 -40.28
CA ARG A 186 -8.58 16.56 -40.89
C ARG A 186 -7.77 17.19 -42.00
N THR A 187 -6.48 17.37 -41.81
CA THR A 187 -5.57 18.03 -42.75
C THR A 187 -5.52 17.35 -44.12
N PRO A 188 -5.20 16.04 -44.25
CA PRO A 188 -5.22 15.34 -45.53
C PRO A 188 -6.61 15.19 -46.13
N LEU A 189 -7.67 15.01 -45.32
CA LEU A 189 -9.06 14.99 -45.81
C LEU A 189 -9.43 16.33 -46.47
N SER A 190 -9.11 17.45 -45.84
CA SER A 190 -9.35 18.79 -46.42
C SER A 190 -8.56 19.01 -47.73
N SER A 191 -7.32 18.48 -47.79
CA SER A 191 -6.47 18.51 -48.99
C SER A 191 -7.09 17.68 -50.13
N ILE A 192 -7.63 16.51 -49.84
CA ILE A 192 -8.36 15.65 -50.80
C ILE A 192 -9.58 16.37 -51.32
N GLN A 193 -10.43 16.92 -50.42
CA GLN A 193 -11.65 17.61 -50.78
C GLN A 193 -11.38 18.83 -51.67
N LEU A 194 -10.42 19.68 -51.27
CA LEU A 194 -10.02 20.84 -52.06
C LEU A 194 -9.46 20.43 -53.45
N SER A 195 -8.62 19.40 -53.48
CA SER A 195 -8.04 18.92 -54.73
C SER A 195 -9.10 18.33 -55.67
N ALA A 196 -10.11 17.64 -55.16
CA ALA A 196 -11.23 17.15 -55.96
C ALA A 196 -12.01 18.28 -56.65
N VAL A 197 -12.36 19.35 -55.89
CA VAL A 197 -13.04 20.53 -56.45
C VAL A 197 -12.20 21.24 -57.52
N LEU A 198 -10.88 21.32 -57.31
CA LEU A 198 -9.97 21.94 -58.27
C LEU A 198 -9.80 21.11 -59.53
N ILE A 199 -9.82 19.78 -59.45
CA ILE A 199 -9.80 18.86 -60.60
C ILE A 199 -11.05 19.10 -61.47
N GLU A 200 -12.25 19.23 -60.90
CA GLU A 200 -13.47 19.56 -61.66
C GLU A 200 -13.34 20.87 -62.41
N LYS A 201 -12.80 21.91 -61.77
CA LYS A 201 -12.54 23.21 -62.39
C LYS A 201 -11.53 23.11 -63.55
N TYR A 202 -10.38 22.42 -63.32
CA TYR A 202 -9.35 22.29 -64.36
C TYR A 202 -9.79 21.37 -65.49
N ALA A 203 -10.66 20.39 -65.26
CA ALA A 203 -11.27 19.58 -66.31
C ALA A 203 -12.09 20.42 -67.30
N GLN A 204 -12.88 21.36 -66.78
CA GLN A 204 -13.64 22.32 -67.64
C GLN A 204 -12.72 23.21 -68.46
N GLN A 205 -11.53 23.52 -67.97
CA GLN A 205 -10.52 24.35 -68.65
C GLN A 205 -9.55 23.56 -69.52
N GLN A 206 -9.66 22.22 -69.58
CA GLN A 206 -8.78 21.28 -70.26
C GLN A 206 -7.31 21.42 -69.84
N ASP A 207 -7.06 21.81 -68.54
CA ASP A 207 -5.74 21.98 -68.00
C ASP A 207 -5.25 20.65 -67.38
N GLU A 208 -4.71 19.75 -68.20
CA GLU A 208 -4.24 18.47 -67.77
C GLU A 208 -3.10 18.55 -66.73
N ALA A 209 -2.21 19.53 -66.85
CA ALA A 209 -1.06 19.66 -65.95
C ALA A 209 -1.50 19.92 -64.52
N ASN A 210 -2.41 20.83 -64.31
CA ASN A 210 -2.97 21.11 -62.98
C ASN A 210 -3.87 19.96 -62.46
N MET A 211 -4.62 19.30 -63.34
CA MET A 211 -5.35 18.08 -62.96
C MET A 211 -4.40 17.01 -62.41
N ARG A 212 -3.33 16.68 -63.12
CA ARG A 212 -2.31 15.69 -62.67
C ARG A 212 -1.69 16.07 -61.33
N LYS A 213 -1.38 17.34 -61.11
CA LYS A 213 -0.85 17.90 -59.87
C LYS A 213 -1.81 17.63 -58.69
N HIS A 214 -3.12 17.85 -58.86
CA HIS A 214 -4.12 17.64 -57.82
C HIS A 214 -4.44 16.16 -57.59
N ILE A 215 -4.39 15.33 -58.62
CA ILE A 215 -4.47 13.87 -58.50
C ILE A 215 -3.26 13.33 -57.67
N SER A 216 -2.07 13.81 -57.90
CA SER A 216 -0.89 13.46 -57.10
C SER A 216 -1.06 13.91 -55.66
N LYS A 217 -1.59 15.11 -55.38
CA LYS A 217 -1.89 15.56 -54.01
C LYS A 217 -2.91 14.66 -53.30
N ILE A 218 -3.96 14.18 -54.00
CA ILE A 218 -4.93 13.25 -53.46
C ILE A 218 -4.21 11.93 -53.09
N LYS A 219 -3.42 11.33 -54.02
CA LYS A 219 -2.67 10.09 -53.75
C LYS A 219 -1.77 10.23 -52.53
N ASN A 220 -1.00 11.34 -52.46
CA ASN A 220 -0.12 11.60 -51.30
C ASN A 220 -0.91 11.74 -49.99
N SER A 221 -2.06 12.39 -50.00
CA SER A 221 -2.93 12.53 -48.84
C SER A 221 -3.52 11.20 -48.38
N VAL A 222 -3.92 10.34 -49.31
CA VAL A 222 -4.40 8.96 -49.01
C VAL A 222 -3.28 8.12 -48.40
N ASN A 223 -2.07 8.15 -48.98
CA ASN A 223 -0.93 7.42 -48.44
C ASN A 223 -0.57 7.89 -47.02
N ASN A 224 -0.62 9.20 -46.77
CA ASN A 224 -0.41 9.75 -45.44
C ASN A 224 -1.47 9.27 -44.44
N LEU A 225 -2.75 9.26 -44.80
CA LEU A 225 -3.84 8.72 -43.97
C LEU A 225 -3.62 7.25 -43.64
N THR A 226 -3.22 6.45 -44.63
CA THR A 226 -2.91 5.02 -44.43
C THR A 226 -1.74 4.81 -43.47
N SER A 227 -0.68 5.63 -43.59
CA SER A 227 0.44 5.58 -42.67
C SER A 227 0.03 5.90 -41.24
N ILE A 228 -0.73 6.98 -41.05
CA ILE A 228 -1.28 7.37 -39.74
C ILE A 228 -2.12 6.24 -39.13
N LEU A 229 -3.01 5.64 -39.93
CA LEU A 229 -3.84 4.52 -39.46
C LEU A 229 -3.00 3.32 -39.05
N ASN A 230 -1.96 2.97 -39.82
CA ASN A 230 -1.06 1.87 -39.50
C ASN A 230 -0.25 2.12 -38.21
N ASP A 231 0.21 3.34 -37.98
CA ASP A 231 0.88 3.73 -36.74
C ASP A 231 -0.04 3.50 -35.54
N PHE A 232 -1.31 3.90 -35.63
CA PHE A 232 -2.30 3.69 -34.60
C PHE A 232 -2.60 2.22 -34.32
N LEU A 233 -2.83 1.44 -35.37
CA LEU A 233 -3.07 -0.01 -35.24
C LEU A 233 -1.86 -0.75 -34.65
N SER A 234 -0.66 -0.30 -34.99
CA SER A 234 0.59 -0.82 -34.42
C SER A 234 0.68 -0.52 -32.93
N LEU A 235 0.38 0.71 -32.52
CA LEU A 235 0.38 1.10 -31.12
C LEU A 235 -0.67 0.31 -30.31
N GLU A 236 -1.90 0.18 -30.83
CA GLU A 236 -2.98 -0.56 -30.19
C GLU A 236 -2.60 -2.05 -29.97
N ARG A 237 -2.03 -2.69 -30.99
CA ARG A 237 -1.56 -4.08 -30.88
C ARG A 237 -0.45 -4.25 -29.85
N LEU A 238 0.48 -3.26 -29.78
CA LEU A 238 1.57 -3.24 -28.81
C LEU A 238 1.03 -3.08 -27.37
N GLU A 239 0.09 -2.16 -27.15
CA GLU A 239 -0.52 -1.95 -25.84
C GLU A 239 -1.36 -3.14 -25.36
N ALA A 240 -2.05 -3.80 -26.29
CA ALA A 240 -2.81 -5.01 -25.99
C ALA A 240 -1.92 -6.26 -25.76
N GLY A 241 -0.58 -6.14 -25.86
CA GLY A 241 0.33 -7.29 -25.74
C GLY A 241 0.13 -8.36 -26.82
N LYS A 242 -0.47 -7.98 -27.96
CA LYS A 242 -0.82 -8.92 -29.05
C LYS A 242 0.31 -9.14 -30.06
N VAL A 243 1.40 -8.40 -29.93
CA VAL A 243 2.57 -8.55 -30.80
C VAL A 243 3.55 -9.50 -30.15
N GLN A 244 3.78 -10.63 -30.81
CA GLN A 244 4.78 -11.62 -30.42
C GLN A 244 5.82 -11.71 -31.52
N PRO A 245 7.11 -11.50 -31.24
CA PRO A 245 8.18 -11.59 -32.24
C PRO A 245 8.30 -13.00 -32.79
N VAL A 246 8.44 -13.10 -34.10
CA VAL A 246 8.69 -14.37 -34.82
C VAL A 246 10.12 -14.34 -35.35
N TYR A 247 11.02 -15.02 -34.65
CA TYR A 247 12.43 -15.08 -35.05
C TYR A 247 12.62 -16.01 -36.25
N VAL A 248 13.21 -15.49 -37.31
CA VAL A 248 13.56 -16.24 -38.53
C VAL A 248 14.97 -15.89 -38.99
N PRO A 249 15.73 -16.86 -39.50
CA PRO A 249 17.04 -16.55 -40.07
C PRO A 249 16.89 -15.84 -41.42
N PHE A 250 17.65 -14.75 -41.64
CA PHE A 250 17.70 -14.04 -42.92
C PHE A 250 19.04 -13.33 -43.10
N ASP A 251 19.34 -12.97 -44.35
CA ASP A 251 20.53 -12.22 -44.73
C ASP A 251 20.28 -10.72 -44.52
N VAL A 252 20.95 -10.10 -43.54
CA VAL A 252 20.79 -8.69 -43.18
C VAL A 252 21.33 -7.73 -44.26
N VAL A 253 22.27 -8.20 -45.12
CA VAL A 253 22.80 -7.37 -46.22
C VAL A 253 21.73 -7.24 -47.31
N HIS A 254 21.23 -8.39 -47.82
CA HIS A 254 20.14 -8.39 -48.80
C HIS A 254 18.90 -7.62 -48.30
N PHE A 255 18.53 -7.84 -47.05
CA PHE A 255 17.43 -7.13 -46.40
C PHE A 255 17.65 -5.61 -46.34
N GLY A 256 18.88 -5.16 -46.04
CA GLY A 256 19.24 -3.74 -46.05
C GLY A 256 19.20 -3.10 -47.42
N GLU A 257 19.67 -3.84 -48.46
CA GLU A 257 19.61 -3.41 -49.85
C GLU A 257 18.15 -3.22 -50.31
N GLU A 258 17.28 -4.22 -50.08
CA GLU A 258 15.85 -4.12 -50.42
C GLU A 258 15.15 -2.92 -49.76
N ILE A 259 15.41 -2.66 -48.49
CA ILE A 259 14.84 -1.49 -47.78
C ILE A 259 15.37 -0.19 -48.38
N THR A 260 16.66 -0.16 -48.74
CA THR A 260 17.29 1.02 -49.33
C THR A 260 16.65 1.35 -50.69
N GLU A 261 16.46 0.36 -51.56
CA GLU A 261 15.78 0.52 -52.84
C GLU A 261 14.35 1.02 -52.67
N GLU A 262 13.59 0.43 -51.74
CA GLU A 262 12.22 0.84 -51.43
C GLU A 262 12.16 2.29 -50.92
N MET A 263 13.02 2.67 -50.01
CA MET A 263 13.02 4.01 -49.43
C MET A 263 13.60 5.08 -50.33
N GLN A 264 14.49 4.72 -51.27
CA GLN A 264 15.00 5.62 -52.28
C GLN A 264 13.91 6.16 -53.22
N LEU A 265 12.85 5.34 -53.47
CA LEU A 265 11.72 5.74 -54.32
C LEU A 265 10.90 6.89 -53.70
N VAL A 266 10.92 7.04 -52.39
CA VAL A 266 10.18 8.07 -51.65
C VAL A 266 11.06 9.19 -51.14
N ALA A 267 12.38 9.12 -51.39
CA ALA A 267 13.35 10.17 -51.06
C ALA A 267 13.06 11.47 -51.80
N LYS A 268 13.51 12.59 -51.23
CA LYS A 268 13.39 13.92 -51.84
C LYS A 268 14.32 14.06 -53.05
N GLN A 269 14.14 15.12 -53.80
CA GLN A 269 14.97 15.40 -54.98
C GLN A 269 16.47 15.45 -54.56
N ASN A 270 17.29 14.68 -55.28
CA ASN A 270 18.75 14.55 -55.05
C ASN A 270 19.11 14.13 -53.61
N GLN A 271 18.22 13.49 -52.91
CA GLN A 271 18.47 12.89 -51.58
C GLN A 271 18.85 11.43 -51.79
N ASN A 272 20.06 11.03 -51.37
CA ASN A 272 20.61 9.69 -51.59
C ASN A 272 20.66 8.91 -50.25
N ILE A 273 20.13 7.69 -50.24
CA ILE A 273 20.29 6.76 -49.15
C ILE A 273 21.43 5.81 -49.47
N VAL A 274 22.41 5.78 -48.60
CA VAL A 274 23.64 4.97 -48.80
C VAL A 274 23.62 3.88 -47.75
N PHE A 275 23.54 2.62 -48.23
CA PHE A 275 23.61 1.44 -47.37
C PHE A 275 25.05 0.92 -47.33
N GLN A 276 25.50 0.56 -46.12
CA GLN A 276 26.78 -0.09 -45.89
C GLN A 276 26.65 -1.17 -44.82
N HIS A 277 27.30 -2.30 -45.07
CA HIS A 277 27.41 -3.38 -44.11
C HIS A 277 28.85 -3.58 -43.68
N THR A 278 29.07 -3.83 -42.39
CA THR A 278 30.39 -4.14 -41.80
C THR A 278 30.27 -5.35 -40.87
N GLY A 279 31.37 -6.08 -40.69
CA GLY A 279 31.41 -7.27 -39.85
C GLY A 279 31.64 -8.56 -40.63
N THR A 280 31.64 -9.70 -39.94
CA THR A 280 31.89 -11.03 -40.52
C THR A 280 30.61 -11.82 -40.59
N GLY A 281 30.10 -12.04 -41.82
CA GLY A 281 28.82 -12.75 -42.03
C GLY A 281 27.64 -11.79 -42.24
N SER A 282 26.50 -12.34 -42.67
CA SER A 282 25.29 -11.58 -42.97
C SER A 282 24.01 -12.22 -42.40
N MET A 283 24.10 -13.46 -41.88
CA MET A 283 22.94 -14.17 -41.36
C MET A 283 22.63 -13.76 -39.92
N VAL A 284 21.40 -13.39 -39.68
CA VAL A 284 20.88 -13.03 -38.34
C VAL A 284 19.53 -13.70 -38.11
N GLU A 285 19.16 -13.94 -36.85
CA GLU A 285 17.89 -14.50 -36.46
C GLU A 285 17.12 -13.46 -35.65
N LEU A 286 16.16 -12.80 -36.28
CA LEU A 286 15.30 -11.77 -35.71
C LEU A 286 13.92 -11.79 -36.39
N ASP A 287 12.97 -11.03 -35.87
CA ASP A 287 11.69 -10.78 -36.54
C ASP A 287 11.93 -9.75 -37.68
N GLN A 288 11.95 -10.26 -38.92
CA GLN A 288 12.19 -9.46 -40.09
C GLN A 288 11.13 -8.36 -40.31
N ALA A 289 9.86 -8.63 -39.98
CA ALA A 289 8.79 -7.66 -40.17
C ALA A 289 8.85 -6.51 -39.16
N LEU A 290 9.10 -6.81 -37.89
CA LEU A 290 9.28 -5.78 -36.85
C LEU A 290 10.54 -4.97 -37.12
N LEU A 291 11.65 -5.61 -37.53
CA LEU A 291 12.88 -4.94 -37.87
C LEU A 291 12.71 -4.00 -39.07
N LYS A 292 12.00 -4.45 -40.14
CA LYS A 292 11.65 -3.62 -41.29
C LYS A 292 10.91 -2.37 -40.87
N ASN A 293 9.92 -2.50 -40.01
CA ASN A 293 9.15 -1.38 -39.48
C ASN A 293 10.04 -0.40 -38.72
N CYS A 294 10.99 -0.87 -37.89
CA CYS A 294 11.92 0.01 -37.19
C CYS A 294 12.76 0.82 -38.18
N ILE A 295 13.37 0.15 -39.16
CA ILE A 295 14.28 0.78 -40.12
C ILE A 295 13.54 1.78 -41.02
N ILE A 296 12.35 1.42 -41.54
CA ILE A 296 11.53 2.32 -42.38
C ILE A 296 11.13 3.57 -41.58
N ASN A 297 10.78 3.44 -40.32
CA ASN A 297 10.48 4.59 -39.47
C ASN A 297 11.70 5.51 -39.29
N LEU A 298 12.86 4.96 -39.04
CA LEU A 298 14.09 5.75 -38.88
C LEU A 298 14.51 6.43 -40.19
N ILE A 299 14.52 5.71 -41.30
CA ILE A 299 14.88 6.25 -42.62
C ILE A 299 13.80 7.27 -43.05
N GLY A 300 12.52 7.00 -42.81
CA GLY A 300 11.42 7.92 -43.08
C GLY A 300 11.55 9.26 -42.32
N ASN A 301 12.00 9.19 -41.07
CA ASN A 301 12.34 10.39 -40.28
C ASN A 301 13.54 11.12 -40.87
N ALA A 302 14.59 10.42 -41.25
CA ALA A 302 15.79 10.99 -41.91
C ALA A 302 15.42 11.71 -43.22
N ILE A 303 14.60 11.09 -44.09
CA ILE A 303 14.06 11.71 -45.31
C ILE A 303 13.29 12.98 -45.00
N LYS A 304 12.43 12.90 -44.00
CA LYS A 304 11.49 13.96 -43.66
C LYS A 304 12.17 15.19 -43.08
N TYR A 305 13.12 14.99 -42.15
CA TYR A 305 13.77 16.06 -41.39
C TYR A 305 15.09 16.56 -42.01
N SER A 306 15.63 15.92 -43.01
CA SER A 306 16.74 16.44 -43.80
C SER A 306 16.25 17.12 -45.10
N GLY A 307 17.11 17.97 -45.66
CA GLY A 307 16.82 18.76 -46.86
C GLY A 307 16.92 17.96 -48.16
N GLU A 308 16.64 18.64 -49.28
CA GLU A 308 17.07 18.16 -50.60
C GLU A 308 18.58 18.23 -50.73
N ASN A 309 19.15 17.45 -51.66
CA ASN A 309 20.61 17.35 -51.89
C ASN A 309 21.40 16.92 -50.64
N THR A 310 20.86 15.99 -49.86
CA THR A 310 21.48 15.42 -48.64
C THR A 310 21.73 13.93 -48.77
N PHE A 311 22.57 13.42 -47.88
CA PHE A 311 22.82 11.99 -47.77
C PHE A 311 22.23 11.46 -46.47
N ILE A 312 21.64 10.25 -46.53
CA ILE A 312 21.20 9.46 -45.40
C ILE A 312 22.07 8.21 -45.36
N GLU A 313 22.81 8.04 -44.30
CA GLU A 313 23.64 6.87 -44.07
C GLU A 313 22.79 5.81 -43.33
N PHE A 314 22.66 4.63 -43.94
CA PHE A 314 22.06 3.45 -43.34
C PHE A 314 23.12 2.37 -43.20
N ASN A 315 23.56 2.08 -42.00
CA ASN A 315 24.64 1.16 -41.70
C ASN A 315 24.17 -0.01 -40.87
N THR A 316 24.65 -1.21 -41.20
CA THR A 316 24.52 -2.40 -40.36
C THR A 316 25.90 -2.90 -39.98
N GLU A 317 26.10 -3.26 -38.71
CA GLU A 317 27.37 -3.85 -38.23
C GLU A 317 27.02 -5.16 -37.49
N LEU A 318 27.54 -6.27 -38.01
CA LEU A 318 27.37 -7.58 -37.40
C LEU A 318 28.60 -7.93 -36.58
N LYS A 319 28.44 -7.92 -35.25
CA LYS A 319 29.43 -8.36 -34.28
C LYS A 319 29.09 -9.76 -33.76
N PRO A 320 30.04 -10.46 -33.10
CA PRO A 320 29.80 -11.84 -32.65
C PRO A 320 28.58 -12.04 -31.76
N LYS A 321 28.18 -11.01 -31.02
CA LYS A 321 27.05 -11.10 -30.03
C LYS A 321 25.96 -10.07 -30.23
N GLU A 322 26.08 -9.20 -31.22
CA GLU A 322 25.10 -8.15 -31.46
C GLU A 322 25.01 -7.73 -32.92
N LEU A 323 23.79 -7.38 -33.35
CA LEU A 323 23.57 -6.65 -34.61
C LEU A 323 23.33 -5.18 -34.24
N ILE A 324 24.11 -4.28 -34.84
CA ILE A 324 23.94 -2.83 -34.68
C ILE A 324 23.44 -2.25 -36.00
N ILE A 325 22.40 -1.44 -35.92
CA ILE A 325 21.79 -0.74 -37.04
C ILE A 325 21.85 0.75 -36.78
N THR A 326 22.44 1.52 -37.67
CA THR A 326 22.55 2.97 -37.53
C THR A 326 21.93 3.68 -38.73
N VAL A 327 21.04 4.63 -38.47
CA VAL A 327 20.52 5.55 -39.49
C VAL A 327 20.92 6.96 -39.09
N LYS A 328 21.67 7.66 -40.00
CA LYS A 328 22.17 8.99 -39.74
C LYS A 328 21.78 9.93 -40.86
N ASP A 329 21.31 11.09 -40.47
CA ASP A 329 20.95 12.20 -41.37
C ASP A 329 21.70 13.50 -41.04
N ASN A 330 21.73 14.41 -41.99
CA ASN A 330 22.30 15.75 -41.85
C ASN A 330 21.20 16.82 -41.82
N GLY A 331 20.09 16.53 -41.12
CA GLY A 331 18.90 17.37 -41.03
C GLY A 331 18.96 18.46 -39.98
N ILE A 332 17.76 18.91 -39.56
CA ILE A 332 17.57 20.00 -38.59
C ILE A 332 18.09 19.67 -37.18
N GLY A 333 18.33 18.41 -36.86
CA GLY A 333 18.65 17.97 -35.51
C GLY A 333 17.50 18.19 -34.50
N ILE A 334 17.78 17.88 -33.23
CA ILE A 334 16.79 17.90 -32.14
C ILE A 334 17.32 18.79 -31.01
N PRO A 335 16.53 19.79 -30.53
CA PRO A 335 16.91 20.62 -29.40
C PRO A 335 17.14 19.81 -28.11
N ASP A 336 18.10 20.19 -27.28
CA ASP A 336 18.47 19.46 -26.07
C ASP A 336 17.32 19.29 -25.10
N ASP A 337 16.44 20.30 -24.96
CA ASP A 337 15.27 20.24 -24.09
C ASP A 337 14.23 19.20 -24.56
N ASP A 338 14.12 18.99 -25.87
CA ASP A 338 13.19 18.05 -26.49
C ASP A 338 13.69 16.59 -26.46
N GLN A 339 14.99 16.38 -26.32
CA GLN A 339 15.60 15.06 -26.38
C GLN A 339 15.10 14.11 -25.29
N LYS A 340 14.73 14.64 -24.14
CA LYS A 340 14.22 13.85 -23.00
C LYS A 340 12.88 13.17 -23.29
N HIS A 341 12.09 13.78 -24.18
CA HIS A 341 10.72 13.34 -24.49
C HIS A 341 10.61 12.64 -25.85
N LEU A 342 11.73 12.47 -26.55
CA LEU A 342 11.76 12.03 -27.94
C LEU A 342 11.07 10.67 -28.20
N PHE A 343 11.09 9.77 -27.24
CA PHE A 343 10.49 8.43 -27.33
C PHE A 343 9.07 8.36 -26.73
N GLU A 344 8.56 9.45 -26.17
CA GLU A 344 7.19 9.49 -25.69
C GLU A 344 6.19 9.46 -26.86
N ALA A 345 5.09 8.76 -26.67
CA ALA A 345 4.04 8.71 -27.67
C ALA A 345 3.45 10.12 -27.90
N PHE A 346 3.26 10.47 -29.17
CA PHE A 346 2.71 11.75 -29.62
C PHE A 346 3.63 12.97 -29.39
N PHE A 347 4.86 12.77 -28.96
CA PHE A 347 5.79 13.87 -28.82
C PHE A 347 6.36 14.30 -30.18
N ARG A 348 6.51 15.61 -30.36
CA ARG A 348 7.15 16.22 -31.53
C ARG A 348 8.02 17.38 -31.08
N ALA A 349 9.27 17.42 -31.56
CA ALA A 349 10.20 18.47 -31.20
C ALA A 349 9.71 19.84 -31.69
N HIS A 350 9.98 20.88 -30.93
CA HIS A 350 9.49 22.23 -31.21
C HIS A 350 9.99 22.80 -32.54
N ASN A 351 11.16 22.35 -33.03
CA ASN A 351 11.74 22.79 -34.28
C ASN A 351 11.18 22.08 -35.52
N THR A 352 10.23 21.15 -35.38
CA THR A 352 9.64 20.42 -36.52
C THR A 352 8.65 21.26 -37.34
N GLY A 353 8.18 22.39 -36.81
CA GLY A 353 7.30 23.33 -37.52
C GLY A 353 6.08 22.64 -38.16
N ASN A 354 5.88 22.92 -39.46
CA ASN A 354 4.75 22.39 -40.24
C ASN A 354 5.01 21.02 -40.89
N ILE A 355 6.12 20.36 -40.58
CA ILE A 355 6.40 19.03 -41.12
C ILE A 355 5.39 18.04 -40.55
N PRO A 356 4.53 17.37 -41.35
CA PRO A 356 3.47 16.50 -40.83
C PRO A 356 3.99 15.26 -40.12
N GLY A 357 3.27 14.77 -39.07
CA GLY A 357 3.64 13.53 -38.39
C GLY A 357 2.93 13.30 -37.06
N THR A 358 2.71 12.04 -36.75
CA THR A 358 1.95 11.55 -35.61
C THR A 358 2.70 11.65 -34.28
N GLY A 359 4.05 11.71 -34.30
CA GLY A 359 4.87 11.55 -33.09
C GLY A 359 4.85 10.13 -32.51
N LEU A 360 4.40 9.13 -33.28
CA LEU A 360 4.35 7.72 -32.86
C LEU A 360 5.54 6.90 -33.34
N GLY A 361 6.15 7.27 -34.47
CA GLY A 361 7.16 6.43 -35.11
C GLY A 361 8.30 6.00 -34.19
N LEU A 362 8.91 6.93 -33.44
CA LEU A 362 10.01 6.59 -32.52
C LEU A 362 9.55 5.80 -31.31
N ASN A 363 8.36 6.03 -30.80
CA ASN A 363 7.77 5.21 -29.73
C ASN A 363 7.55 3.77 -30.21
N ILE A 364 7.03 3.57 -31.42
CA ILE A 364 6.84 2.26 -32.04
C ILE A 364 8.20 1.56 -32.21
N VAL A 365 9.22 2.27 -32.71
CA VAL A 365 10.59 1.74 -32.84
C VAL A 365 11.12 1.25 -31.50
N THR A 366 11.01 2.05 -30.46
CA THR A 366 11.47 1.68 -29.11
C THR A 366 10.76 0.43 -28.60
N ARG A 367 9.45 0.33 -28.79
CA ARG A 367 8.67 -0.84 -28.35
C ARG A 367 8.99 -2.09 -29.14
N TYR A 368 9.13 -1.99 -30.48
CA TYR A 368 9.54 -3.13 -31.30
C TYR A 368 10.99 -3.59 -30.99
N ALA A 369 11.90 -2.64 -30.81
CA ALA A 369 13.25 -2.97 -30.39
C ALA A 369 13.25 -3.71 -29.04
N SER A 370 12.52 -3.21 -28.05
CA SER A 370 12.39 -3.86 -26.74
C SER A 370 11.75 -5.25 -26.80
N LEU A 371 10.75 -5.49 -27.66
CA LEU A 371 10.15 -6.82 -27.88
C LEU A 371 11.16 -7.83 -28.44
N MET A 372 12.11 -7.36 -29.23
CA MET A 372 13.23 -8.15 -29.77
C MET A 372 14.49 -8.11 -28.87
N HIS A 373 14.34 -7.71 -27.58
CA HIS A 373 15.42 -7.56 -26.61
C HIS A 373 16.50 -6.56 -27.00
N GLY A 374 16.22 -5.69 -27.97
CA GLY A 374 17.13 -4.63 -28.44
C GLY A 374 17.01 -3.34 -27.62
N THR A 375 17.97 -2.47 -27.86
CA THR A 375 18.03 -1.10 -27.29
C THR A 375 18.16 -0.07 -28.38
N ILE A 376 17.61 1.14 -28.18
CA ILE A 376 17.76 2.27 -29.10
C ILE A 376 18.49 3.41 -28.40
N ASN A 377 19.44 4.00 -29.07
CA ASN A 377 20.18 5.18 -28.67
C ASN A 377 20.17 6.21 -29.79
N PHE A 378 20.47 7.46 -29.49
CA PHE A 378 20.60 8.50 -30.51
C PHE A 378 21.65 9.55 -30.10
N HIS A 379 22.16 10.24 -31.11
CA HIS A 379 22.96 11.44 -30.96
C HIS A 379 22.42 12.49 -31.91
N SER A 380 22.12 13.68 -31.44
CA SER A 380 21.58 14.76 -32.26
C SER A 380 22.10 16.12 -31.82
N LYS A 381 22.31 16.99 -32.78
CA LYS A 381 22.66 18.38 -32.54
C LYS A 381 21.93 19.28 -33.55
N VAL A 382 21.36 20.38 -33.08
CA VAL A 382 20.61 21.32 -33.92
C VAL A 382 21.47 21.76 -35.12
N ASN A 383 20.91 21.67 -36.32
CA ASN A 383 21.53 21.95 -37.62
C ASN A 383 22.77 21.09 -37.98
N GLN A 384 22.97 19.99 -37.29
CA GLN A 384 24.05 19.03 -37.63
C GLN A 384 23.51 17.63 -37.96
N GLY A 385 22.20 17.44 -37.80
CA GLY A 385 21.50 16.18 -38.05
C GLY A 385 21.35 15.28 -36.84
N THR A 386 20.88 14.06 -37.09
CA THR A 386 20.59 13.05 -36.05
C THR A 386 21.12 11.68 -36.48
N SER A 387 21.62 10.93 -35.53
CA SER A 387 22.04 9.53 -35.70
C SER A 387 21.26 8.68 -34.69
N PHE A 388 20.45 7.76 -35.18
CA PHE A 388 19.78 6.73 -34.37
C PHE A 388 20.53 5.42 -34.50
N THR A 389 20.72 4.72 -33.38
CA THR A 389 21.39 3.41 -33.34
C THR A 389 20.54 2.43 -32.58
N ILE A 390 20.17 1.30 -33.19
CA ILE A 390 19.50 0.18 -32.55
C ILE A 390 20.49 -0.97 -32.45
N SER A 391 20.56 -1.59 -31.27
CA SER A 391 21.39 -2.77 -31.00
C SER A 391 20.52 -3.94 -30.59
N PHE A 392 20.71 -5.10 -31.23
CA PHE A 392 20.00 -6.34 -30.92
C PHE A 392 21.02 -7.39 -30.46
N PRO A 393 20.83 -8.02 -29.29
CA PRO A 393 21.66 -9.13 -28.86
C PRO A 393 21.38 -10.35 -29.76
N LEU A 394 22.46 -11.01 -30.21
CA LEU A 394 22.39 -12.27 -30.95
C LEU A 394 22.75 -13.40 -29.99
N TYR A 395 21.85 -14.35 -29.84
CA TYR A 395 22.09 -15.56 -29.07
C TYR A 395 22.75 -16.60 -29.99
N GLU A 396 23.90 -17.12 -29.58
CA GLU A 396 24.44 -18.31 -30.23
C GLU A 396 23.44 -19.45 -29.99
N ASN A 397 22.76 -19.91 -31.02
CA ASN A 397 22.07 -21.20 -30.96
C ASN A 397 23.17 -22.26 -30.74
N ASN A 398 23.31 -22.73 -29.49
CA ASN A 398 24.01 -23.96 -29.18
C ASN A 398 23.29 -25.10 -29.93
N THR A 399 23.63 -25.30 -31.20
CA THR A 399 23.38 -26.55 -31.91
C THR A 399 24.41 -27.56 -31.45
N ASP A 400 24.36 -27.94 -30.17
CA ASP A 400 24.91 -29.21 -29.69
C ASP A 400 23.75 -30.22 -29.60
N HIS A 401 23.57 -30.96 -30.68
CA HIS A 401 22.95 -32.29 -30.68
C HIS A 401 23.76 -33.25 -31.49
#